data_27aa0ffea8bb9dc5cddad8d0c5e5b1f3
#
_entry.id   27aa0ffea8bb9dc5cddad8d0c5e5b1f3
#
_cell.length_a   1.000
_cell.length_b   1.000
_cell.length_c   1.000
_cell.angle_alpha   90.00
_cell.angle_beta   90.00
_cell.angle_gamma   90.00
#
_symmetry.space_group_name_H-M   'P 1'
#
loop_
_entity.id
_entity.type
_entity.pdbx_description
1 polymer ?
#
loop_
_entity_poly.entity_id
_entity_poly.type
_entity_poly.pdbx_seq_one_letter_code
_entity_poly.pdbx_strand_id
1 'polypeptide(L)'
;MQHIYFIKFALRFADMQIPELVTVFNAQVQSRGWSFMRAYHDQALLDEFQRRGIDTTTVTDGEIISFAHPVWYDMTGNRLIANG
;
A
#
# COMPACT_ATOMS: atom_id res chain seq x y z
N MET A 1 6.17 -4.21 -19.77
CA MET A 1 6.53 -2.80 -19.53
C MET A 1 5.56 -2.22 -18.50
N GLN A 2 6.07 -1.52 -17.50
CA GLN A 2 5.24 -0.88 -16.48
C GLN A 2 4.54 0.36 -17.05
N HIS A 3 3.30 0.59 -16.62
CA HIS A 3 2.60 1.81 -17.00
C HIS A 3 3.28 3.03 -16.36
N ILE A 4 3.28 4.16 -17.09
CA ILE A 4 3.97 5.37 -16.62
C ILE A 4 3.46 5.86 -15.26
N TYR A 5 2.16 5.76 -15.01
CA TYR A 5 1.60 6.18 -13.71
C TYR A 5 2.06 5.27 -12.58
N PHE A 6 2.16 3.97 -12.83
CA PHE A 6 2.72 3.05 -11.86
C PHE A 6 4.15 3.45 -11.50
N ILE A 7 4.98 3.75 -12.49
CA ILE A 7 6.38 4.14 -12.28
C ILE A 7 6.45 5.44 -11.45
N LYS A 8 5.61 6.42 -11.77
CA LYS A 8 5.59 7.69 -11.03
C LYS A 8 5.23 7.47 -9.56
N PHE A 9 4.21 6.66 -9.29
CA PHE A 9 3.83 6.36 -7.91
C PHE A 9 4.93 5.56 -7.19
N ALA A 10 5.54 4.59 -7.87
CA ALA A 10 6.61 3.80 -7.30
C ALA A 10 7.79 4.67 -6.86
N LEU A 11 8.18 5.63 -7.69
CA LEU A 11 9.28 6.55 -7.36
C LEU A 11 8.92 7.44 -6.17
N ARG A 12 7.68 7.92 -6.11
CA ARG A 12 7.21 8.73 -4.98
C ARG A 12 7.26 7.93 -3.68
N PHE A 13 6.74 6.70 -3.71
CA PHE A 13 6.67 5.88 -2.50
C PHE A 13 8.06 5.42 -2.05
N ALA A 14 9.00 5.25 -2.98
CA ALA A 14 10.36 4.86 -2.63
C ALA A 14 11.06 5.90 -1.74
N ASP A 15 10.67 7.18 -1.84
CA ASP A 15 11.23 8.26 -1.04
C ASP A 15 10.53 8.43 0.31
N MET A 16 9.41 7.76 0.53
CA MET A 16 8.63 7.93 1.76
C MET A 16 9.14 7.04 2.88
N GLN A 17 8.96 7.51 4.10
CA GLN A 17 9.18 6.70 5.29
C GLN A 17 7.98 5.83 5.57
N ILE A 18 8.16 4.76 6.36
CA ILE A 18 7.08 3.81 6.64
C ILE A 18 5.84 4.49 7.21
N PRO A 19 5.93 5.41 8.19
CA PRO A 19 4.73 6.08 8.69
C PRO A 19 3.97 6.85 7.61
N GLU A 20 4.68 7.43 6.64
CA GLU A 20 4.05 8.13 5.52
C GLU A 20 3.30 7.16 4.60
N LEU A 21 3.91 6.00 4.32
CA LEU A 21 3.26 4.96 3.51
C LEU A 21 2.00 4.42 4.18
N VAL A 22 2.04 4.23 5.50
CA VAL A 22 0.87 3.81 6.28
C VAL A 22 -0.24 4.85 6.18
N THR A 23 0.12 6.13 6.28
CA THR A 23 -0.86 7.22 6.14
C THR A 23 -1.51 7.20 4.75
N VAL A 24 -0.72 6.95 3.70
CA VAL A 24 -1.25 6.83 2.33
C VAL A 24 -2.23 5.66 2.24
N PHE A 25 -1.86 4.51 2.80
CA PHE A 25 -2.75 3.34 2.80
C PHE A 25 -4.07 3.67 3.50
N ASN A 26 -4.01 4.27 4.68
CA ASN A 26 -5.20 4.55 5.48
C ASN A 26 -6.09 5.59 4.83
N ALA A 27 -5.53 6.51 4.06
CA ALA A 27 -6.32 7.45 3.26
C ALA A 27 -7.14 6.72 2.20
N GLN A 28 -6.61 5.65 1.61
CA GLN A 28 -7.34 4.83 0.64
C GLN A 28 -8.50 4.06 1.27
N VAL A 29 -8.36 3.67 2.53
CA VAL A 29 -9.44 2.99 3.27
C VAL A 29 -10.70 3.86 3.31
N GLN A 30 -10.54 5.16 3.48
CA GLN A 30 -11.66 6.09 3.56
C GLN A 30 -12.15 6.56 2.19
N SER A 31 -11.36 6.35 1.15
CA SER A 31 -11.68 6.81 -0.18
C SER A 31 -12.73 5.91 -0.83
N ARG A 32 -13.74 6.52 -1.44
CA ARG A 32 -14.77 5.82 -2.20
C ARG A 32 -14.58 6.09 -3.69
N GLY A 33 -15.00 5.16 -4.48
CA GLY A 33 -14.86 5.28 -5.93
C GLY A 33 -13.59 4.60 -6.41
N TRP A 34 -13.58 4.28 -7.68
CA TRP A 34 -12.51 3.54 -8.31
C TRP A 34 -12.12 4.21 -9.62
N SER A 35 -10.84 4.14 -9.96
CA SER A 35 -10.32 4.62 -11.24
C SER A 35 -9.08 3.81 -11.60
N PHE A 36 -8.68 3.88 -12.87
CA PHE A 36 -7.43 3.24 -13.28
C PHE A 36 -6.22 3.83 -12.57
N MET A 37 -6.26 5.13 -12.32
CA MET A 37 -5.19 5.79 -11.53
C MET A 37 -5.06 5.17 -10.15
N ARG A 38 -6.20 4.93 -9.50
CA ARG A 38 -6.20 4.29 -8.18
C ARG A 38 -5.61 2.89 -8.23
N ALA A 39 -5.90 2.13 -9.28
CA ALA A 39 -5.34 0.80 -9.42
C ALA A 39 -3.81 0.84 -9.51
N TYR A 40 -3.25 1.75 -10.29
CA TYR A 40 -1.79 1.92 -10.37
C TYR A 40 -1.20 2.39 -9.06
N HIS A 41 -1.87 3.33 -8.40
CA HIS A 41 -1.45 3.87 -7.11
C HIS A 41 -1.39 2.77 -6.05
N ASP A 42 -2.46 2.00 -5.93
CA ASP A 42 -2.57 0.99 -4.89
C ASP A 42 -1.58 -0.15 -5.11
N GLN A 43 -1.38 -0.56 -6.36
CA GLN A 43 -0.42 -1.60 -6.67
C GLN A 43 1.02 -1.13 -6.38
N ALA A 44 1.34 0.11 -6.74
CA ALA A 44 2.66 0.68 -6.46
C ALA A 44 2.91 0.77 -4.95
N LEU A 45 1.88 1.11 -4.19
CA LEU A 45 1.98 1.19 -2.73
C LEU A 45 2.25 -0.19 -2.13
N LEU A 46 1.50 -1.21 -2.55
CA LEU A 46 1.72 -2.58 -2.09
C LEU A 46 3.12 -3.06 -2.45
N ASP A 47 3.56 -2.81 -3.69
CA ASP A 47 4.88 -3.21 -4.14
C ASP A 47 5.98 -2.57 -3.31
N GLU A 48 5.80 -1.31 -2.88
CA GLU A 48 6.79 -0.64 -2.04
C GLU A 48 6.89 -1.28 -0.66
N PHE A 49 5.76 -1.63 -0.03
CA PHE A 49 5.78 -2.37 1.21
C PHE A 49 6.53 -3.70 1.04
N GLN A 50 6.23 -4.42 -0.02
CA GLN A 50 6.85 -5.73 -0.27
C GLN A 50 8.33 -5.61 -0.59
N ARG A 51 8.72 -4.56 -1.32
CA ARG A 51 10.12 -4.29 -1.62
C ARG A 51 10.94 -4.09 -0.34
N ARG A 52 10.34 -3.52 0.68
CA ARG A 52 10.98 -3.31 1.99
C ARG A 52 10.93 -4.54 2.89
N GLY A 53 10.39 -5.66 2.40
CA GLY A 53 10.26 -6.89 3.17
C GLY A 53 9.17 -6.85 4.23
N ILE A 54 8.25 -5.90 4.13
CA ILE A 54 7.14 -5.79 5.08
C ILE A 54 6.09 -6.83 4.73
N ASP A 55 5.65 -7.60 5.73
CA ASP A 55 4.61 -8.59 5.56
C ASP A 55 3.27 -7.90 5.37
N THR A 56 2.62 -8.14 4.23
CA THR A 56 1.35 -7.54 3.84
C THR A 56 0.20 -8.54 3.81
N THR A 57 0.36 -9.71 4.41
CA THR A 57 -0.63 -10.79 4.32
C THR A 57 -1.98 -10.41 4.94
N THR A 58 -2.01 -9.45 5.86
CA THR A 58 -3.26 -8.99 6.45
C THR A 58 -4.10 -8.16 5.49
N VAL A 59 -3.53 -7.64 4.41
CA VAL A 59 -4.22 -6.76 3.46
C VAL A 59 -4.24 -7.32 2.04
N THR A 60 -3.54 -8.40 1.76
CA THR A 60 -3.56 -9.02 0.44
C THR A 60 -3.36 -10.51 0.53
N ASP A 61 -4.04 -11.24 -0.36
CA ASP A 61 -3.81 -12.68 -0.55
C ASP A 61 -2.87 -12.97 -1.73
N GLY A 62 -2.30 -11.90 -2.32
CA GLY A 62 -1.46 -11.99 -3.50
C GLY A 62 -2.13 -11.56 -4.78
N GLU A 63 -3.47 -11.47 -4.80
CA GLU A 63 -4.23 -11.07 -5.98
C GLU A 63 -5.04 -9.80 -5.73
N ILE A 64 -5.68 -9.70 -4.57
CA ILE A 64 -6.57 -8.60 -4.23
C ILE A 64 -6.02 -7.88 -3.01
N ILE A 65 -6.04 -6.54 -3.06
CA ILE A 65 -5.69 -5.69 -1.93
C ILE A 65 -6.97 -5.29 -1.23
N SER A 66 -7.03 -5.49 0.08
CA SER A 66 -8.18 -5.09 0.88
C SER A 66 -7.92 -3.74 1.55
N PHE A 67 -8.82 -2.79 1.33
CA PHE A 67 -8.83 -1.50 2.01
C PHE A 67 -10.03 -1.41 2.96
N ALA A 68 -10.49 -2.54 3.48
CA ALA A 68 -11.64 -2.61 4.37
C ALA A 68 -11.38 -1.98 5.74
N HIS A 69 -10.14 -2.04 6.21
CA HIS A 69 -9.77 -1.55 7.52
C HIS A 69 -8.46 -0.79 7.46
N PRO A 70 -8.29 0.27 8.27
CA PRO A 70 -6.98 0.91 8.40
C PRO A 70 -5.95 -0.06 8.98
N VAL A 71 -4.69 0.26 8.77
CA VAL A 71 -3.59 -0.58 9.24
C VAL A 71 -2.66 0.25 10.12
N TRP A 72 -1.86 -0.45 10.92
CA TRP A 72 -0.70 0.11 11.58
C TRP A 72 0.50 -0.79 11.33
N TYR A 73 1.69 -0.22 11.46
CA TYR A 73 2.92 -0.95 11.21
C TYR A 73 3.47 -1.51 12.51
N ASP A 74 3.65 -2.84 12.55
CA ASP A 74 4.29 -3.52 13.67
C ASP A 74 5.79 -3.63 13.37
N MET A 75 6.56 -2.80 14.06
CA MET A 75 8.00 -2.73 13.86
C MET A 75 8.69 -4.03 14.28
N THR A 76 8.21 -4.69 15.32
CA THR A 76 8.79 -5.91 15.83
C THR A 76 8.67 -7.05 14.82
N GLY A 77 7.49 -7.20 14.21
CA GLY A 77 7.24 -8.24 13.23
C GLY A 77 7.48 -7.82 11.80
N ASN A 78 7.80 -6.54 11.57
CA ASN A 78 7.95 -5.97 10.22
C ASN A 78 6.76 -6.30 9.33
N ARG A 79 5.56 -5.97 9.80
CA ARG A 79 4.31 -6.33 9.13
C ARG A 79 3.25 -5.26 9.32
N LEU A 80 2.29 -5.26 8.41
CA LEU A 80 1.07 -4.46 8.57
C LEU A 80 0.03 -5.27 9.34
N ILE A 81 -0.65 -4.62 10.26
CA ILE A 81 -1.71 -5.24 11.06
C ILE A 81 -3.00 -4.47 10.80
N ALA A 82 -4.05 -5.17 10.41
CA ALA A 82 -5.34 -4.57 10.18
C ALA A 82 -5.99 -4.21 11.53
N ASN A 83 -6.50 -2.99 11.61
CA ASN A 83 -7.13 -2.46 12.80
C ASN A 83 -8.64 -2.47 12.61
N GLY A 84 -9.23 -3.62 12.83
CA GLY A 84 -10.66 -3.72 12.61
C GLY A 84 -11.29 -4.96 13.13
#